data_66ba792a2ee9360cb39f39f07a2257c9
#
_entry.id   66ba792a2ee9360cb39f39f07a2257c9
#
_cell.length_a   1.000
_cell.length_b   1.000
_cell.length_c   1.000
_cell.angle_alpha   90.00
_cell.angle_beta   90.00
_cell.angle_gamma   90.00
#
_symmetry.space_group_name_H-M   'P 1'
#
loop_
_entity.id
_entity.type
_entity.pdbx_description
1 polymer ?
#
loop_
_entity_poly.entity_id
_entity_poly.type
_entity_poly.pdbx_seq_one_letter_code
_entity_poly.pdbx_strand_id
1 'polypeptide(L)'
;MKKLIIALVCMASAGFLHAEDAIQVVPFETKAGANVDDAKYFSIAMNNASAEIWALQFDLLLPEGMKIDNESGYDPFELIEKRFPYTEGRNNTKTWKHTVYYDLLESGWYRIIVFTSEAERIIGNSGELLNIYYLTDENMQPGLYPIYIKGAVLTITGDSDIKPMESTSYCRIGESPLKSENKVDLNDFTGHIPSWVVESMNADLASNMATEVYLENADALGATLETANKNTLFHVKAGSEAAQQLDGKSVVETDGISSSCENLYLFDGEYPFSNSSAITGKKAHFDRTFIKEYWSTVCLPFDVSEEQVLQLKSEGVRIEQPTFYSGNSLMFSEVDAMVANTPYIVKCNSEQTPFGELEITSIASTENVNDVVLDQIQFKGCYETAILNSDETTAYYVFNSATGEFVKVGRNGKVPPFRAYIELRSDSAPVGIRVRHNNEETGIDSVWNNDKKCSDTYNVCGHLVKKEFDSSKTDTKLEKGIYIINNSKVIIK
;
A
#
# COMPACT_ATOMS: atom_id res chain seq x y z
N MET A 1 13.06 29.23 23.49
CA MET A 1 12.62 28.15 22.60
C MET A 1 13.41 28.30 21.31
N LYS A 2 14.49 27.54 21.21
CA LYS A 2 15.43 27.63 20.07
C LYS A 2 14.96 26.70 19.00
N LYS A 3 14.76 27.23 17.80
CA LYS A 3 14.41 26.53 16.58
C LYS A 3 15.43 25.45 16.30
N LEU A 4 14.99 24.22 16.27
CA LEU A 4 15.74 23.10 15.73
C LEU A 4 15.48 23.10 14.22
N ILE A 5 16.28 23.88 13.48
CA ILE A 5 16.43 23.73 12.05
C ILE A 5 17.40 22.57 11.89
N ILE A 6 16.86 21.37 11.74
CA ILE A 6 17.68 20.20 11.44
C ILE A 6 17.97 20.24 9.95
N ALA A 7 19.22 20.43 9.70
CA ALA A 7 19.91 20.31 8.45
C ALA A 7 19.66 18.91 7.83
N LEU A 8 18.73 18.84 6.87
CA LEU A 8 18.62 17.72 5.95
C LEU A 8 19.55 17.90 4.73
N VAL A 9 20.39 18.94 4.79
CA VAL A 9 21.31 19.29 3.69
C VAL A 9 22.61 18.47 3.68
N CYS A 10 22.86 17.60 4.68
CA CYS A 10 24.15 16.92 4.80
C CYS A 10 24.21 15.48 4.29
N MET A 11 23.20 14.94 3.61
CA MET A 11 23.29 13.58 3.04
C MET A 11 23.46 13.53 1.52
N ALA A 12 23.43 14.64 0.83
CA ALA A 12 23.68 14.68 -0.61
C ALA A 12 25.14 14.42 -1.03
N SER A 13 26.07 14.33 -0.07
CA SER A 13 27.49 14.11 -0.37
C SER A 13 27.98 12.66 -0.29
N ALA A 14 27.11 11.71 0.08
CA ALA A 14 27.51 10.31 0.25
C ALA A 14 27.26 9.41 -0.97
N GLY A 15 26.63 9.92 -2.05
CA GLY A 15 26.25 9.13 -3.22
C GLY A 15 27.30 9.02 -4.35
N PHE A 16 28.42 9.76 -4.28
CA PHE A 16 29.45 9.69 -5.33
C PHE A 16 30.49 8.60 -5.05
N LEU A 17 30.09 7.35 -5.00
CA LEU A 17 31.02 6.24 -4.80
C LEU A 17 31.49 5.56 -6.10
N HIS A 18 31.19 6.10 -7.28
CA HIS A 18 31.70 5.58 -8.55
C HIS A 18 32.51 6.65 -9.30
N ALA A 19 33.65 6.24 -9.82
CA ALA A 19 34.61 7.09 -10.54
C ALA A 19 34.16 7.44 -11.98
N GLU A 20 32.86 7.66 -12.18
CA GLU A 20 32.30 8.03 -13.48
C GLU A 20 31.95 9.52 -13.50
N ASP A 21 32.15 10.15 -14.66
CA ASP A 21 31.73 11.53 -14.86
C ASP A 21 30.21 11.60 -14.86
N ALA A 22 29.63 12.49 -14.06
CA ALA A 22 28.19 12.62 -13.88
C ALA A 22 27.77 14.07 -13.72
N ILE A 23 26.57 14.40 -14.20
CA ILE A 23 25.92 15.69 -14.01
C ILE A 23 24.50 15.49 -13.49
N GLN A 24 24.08 16.29 -12.53
CA GLN A 24 22.75 16.18 -11.93
C GLN A 24 22.23 17.51 -11.40
N VAL A 25 20.92 17.63 -11.25
CA VAL A 25 20.29 18.65 -10.41
C VAL A 25 20.35 18.21 -8.96
N VAL A 26 20.78 19.08 -8.05
CA VAL A 26 20.69 18.82 -6.61
C VAL A 26 19.22 18.89 -6.19
N PRO A 27 18.66 17.88 -5.54
CA PRO A 27 17.28 17.91 -5.07
C PRO A 27 16.98 19.09 -4.17
N PHE A 28 15.82 19.68 -4.31
CA PHE A 28 15.45 20.86 -3.52
C PHE A 28 13.96 20.92 -3.19
N GLU A 29 13.62 21.75 -2.21
CA GLU A 29 12.24 22.02 -1.80
C GLU A 29 11.88 23.47 -2.13
N THR A 30 10.67 23.68 -2.58
CA THR A 30 10.11 24.98 -2.91
C THR A 30 8.62 25.06 -2.59
N LYS A 31 7.99 26.18 -2.92
CA LYS A 31 6.55 26.42 -2.78
C LYS A 31 5.94 26.68 -4.15
N ALA A 32 4.65 26.48 -4.29
CA ALA A 32 3.89 27.05 -5.40
C ALA A 32 3.93 28.59 -5.33
N GLY A 33 3.94 29.26 -6.47
CA GLY A 33 3.98 30.71 -6.54
C GLY A 33 5.30 31.34 -6.06
N ALA A 34 6.43 30.63 -6.14
CA ALA A 34 7.73 31.25 -5.94
C ALA A 34 8.01 32.25 -7.06
N ASN A 35 8.24 33.51 -6.70
CA ASN A 35 8.37 34.64 -7.61
C ASN A 35 9.74 35.32 -7.48
N VAL A 36 9.97 36.38 -8.25
CA VAL A 36 11.25 37.11 -8.31
C VAL A 36 11.73 37.62 -6.94
N ASP A 37 10.83 37.99 -6.05
CA ASP A 37 11.17 38.49 -4.71
C ASP A 37 11.65 37.37 -3.78
N ASP A 38 11.33 36.13 -4.06
CA ASP A 38 11.77 34.97 -3.28
C ASP A 38 13.23 34.60 -3.56
N ALA A 39 13.78 35.00 -4.70
CA ALA A 39 15.15 34.71 -5.16
C ALA A 39 15.53 33.23 -4.98
N LYS A 40 14.65 32.31 -5.40
CA LYS A 40 14.86 30.88 -5.27
C LYS A 40 15.72 30.33 -6.39
N TYR A 41 16.65 29.47 -6.04
CA TYR A 41 17.49 28.76 -7.01
C TYR A 41 17.61 27.28 -6.64
N PHE A 42 17.98 26.48 -7.61
CA PHE A 42 18.48 25.12 -7.43
C PHE A 42 19.89 25.01 -8.05
N SER A 43 20.66 24.02 -7.61
CA SER A 43 22.04 23.85 -8.08
C SER A 43 22.17 22.69 -9.05
N ILE A 44 23.04 22.89 -10.05
CA ILE A 44 23.59 21.82 -10.90
C ILE A 44 24.90 21.38 -10.27
N ALA A 45 25.06 20.09 -10.00
CA ALA A 45 26.31 19.50 -9.53
C ALA A 45 26.93 18.60 -10.59
N MET A 46 28.25 18.51 -10.57
CA MET A 46 29.02 17.66 -11.47
C MET A 46 30.07 16.87 -10.70
N ASN A 47 30.26 15.61 -11.08
CA ASN A 47 31.44 14.82 -10.79
C ASN A 47 32.25 14.66 -12.08
N ASN A 48 33.53 15.02 -12.06
CA ASN A 48 34.44 14.91 -13.21
C ASN A 48 35.79 14.35 -12.74
N ALA A 49 35.78 13.19 -12.12
CA ALA A 49 36.90 12.61 -11.37
C ALA A 49 38.21 12.45 -12.17
N SER A 50 38.15 12.37 -13.48
CA SER A 50 39.30 12.01 -14.33
C SER A 50 39.67 13.04 -15.39
N ALA A 51 38.92 14.12 -15.58
CA ALA A 51 39.11 15.01 -16.73
C ALA A 51 39.18 16.48 -16.37
N GLU A 52 40.03 17.23 -17.13
CA GLU A 52 40.05 18.67 -17.09
C GLU A 52 39.00 19.24 -18.04
N ILE A 53 37.91 19.75 -17.45
CA ILE A 53 36.75 20.26 -18.18
C ILE A 53 36.90 21.75 -18.47
N TRP A 54 36.63 22.17 -19.72
CA TRP A 54 36.68 23.56 -20.15
C TRP A 54 35.31 24.16 -20.40
N ALA A 55 34.39 23.32 -20.87
CA ALA A 55 33.02 23.72 -21.16
C ALA A 55 32.09 22.54 -20.91
N LEU A 56 30.84 22.85 -20.70
CA LEU A 56 29.79 21.85 -20.62
C LEU A 56 28.52 22.33 -21.31
N GLN A 57 27.78 21.39 -21.83
CA GLN A 57 26.43 21.59 -22.38
C GLN A 57 25.50 20.53 -21.81
N PHE A 58 24.26 20.88 -21.54
CA PHE A 58 23.18 19.92 -21.24
C PHE A 58 21.83 20.54 -21.56
N ASP A 59 20.85 19.68 -21.81
CA ASP A 59 19.46 20.07 -21.92
C ASP A 59 18.76 19.73 -20.60
N LEU A 60 17.98 20.67 -20.06
CA LEU A 60 17.24 20.60 -18.80
C LEU A 60 15.75 20.69 -19.06
N LEU A 61 14.96 19.75 -18.53
CA LEU A 61 13.52 19.81 -18.52
C LEU A 61 13.04 20.07 -17.10
N LEU A 62 12.37 21.19 -16.91
CA LEU A 62 11.69 21.54 -15.67
C LEU A 62 10.25 21.02 -15.69
N PRO A 63 9.66 20.74 -14.51
CA PRO A 63 8.25 20.38 -14.41
C PRO A 63 7.33 21.45 -15.00
N GLU A 64 6.15 21.03 -15.43
CA GLU A 64 5.10 21.96 -15.82
C GLU A 64 4.77 22.92 -14.67
N GLY A 65 4.67 24.21 -14.98
CA GLY A 65 4.50 25.27 -13.97
C GLY A 65 5.80 25.80 -13.37
N MET A 66 6.99 25.25 -13.74
CA MET A 66 8.29 25.77 -13.34
C MET A 66 9.04 26.33 -14.55
N LYS A 67 9.69 27.46 -14.40
CA LYS A 67 10.51 28.08 -15.46
C LYS A 67 11.75 28.77 -14.89
N ILE A 68 12.77 28.94 -15.72
CA ILE A 68 13.94 29.78 -15.39
C ILE A 68 13.49 31.24 -15.21
N ASP A 69 13.98 31.91 -14.18
CA ASP A 69 13.64 33.32 -13.92
C ASP A 69 14.26 34.26 -14.96
N ASN A 70 13.44 34.64 -15.92
CA ASN A 70 13.78 35.69 -16.91
C ASN A 70 13.00 37.00 -16.69
N GLU A 71 12.31 37.14 -15.55
CA GLU A 71 11.42 38.27 -15.23
C GLU A 71 12.06 39.28 -14.26
N SER A 72 13.02 38.84 -13.42
CA SER A 72 13.68 39.69 -12.44
C SER A 72 14.56 40.79 -13.03
N GLY A 73 14.94 40.65 -14.31
CA GLY A 73 15.90 41.56 -14.98
C GLY A 73 17.37 41.32 -14.57
N TYR A 74 17.63 40.30 -13.75
CA TYR A 74 18.98 39.84 -13.40
C TYR A 74 19.33 38.59 -14.21
N ASP A 75 20.65 38.24 -14.26
CA ASP A 75 21.09 36.98 -14.83
C ASP A 75 20.53 35.83 -13.97
N PRO A 76 19.76 34.90 -14.57
CA PRO A 76 19.21 33.77 -13.84
C PRO A 76 20.24 32.70 -13.46
N PHE A 77 21.51 32.90 -13.78
CA PHE A 77 22.59 31.94 -13.55
C PHE A 77 23.67 32.54 -12.66
N GLU A 78 24.08 31.80 -11.65
CA GLU A 78 25.20 32.15 -10.78
C GLU A 78 26.24 31.04 -10.78
N LEU A 79 27.47 31.37 -11.26
CA LEU A 79 28.60 30.45 -11.26
C LEU A 79 29.17 30.29 -9.85
N ILE A 80 29.49 29.06 -9.45
CA ILE A 80 30.04 28.77 -8.12
C ILE A 80 31.52 29.09 -8.07
N GLU A 81 31.92 29.99 -7.19
CA GLU A 81 33.31 30.53 -7.07
C GLU A 81 34.38 29.44 -6.91
N LYS A 82 34.07 28.40 -6.18
CA LYS A 82 35.01 27.27 -5.97
C LYS A 82 35.25 26.43 -7.23
N ARG A 83 34.43 26.64 -8.24
CA ARG A 83 34.45 25.83 -9.48
C ARG A 83 34.83 26.65 -10.72
N PHE A 84 34.62 27.96 -10.70
CA PHE A 84 34.90 28.81 -11.87
C PHE A 84 35.86 29.94 -11.51
N PRO A 85 36.94 30.14 -12.30
CA PRO A 85 37.87 31.26 -12.09
C PRO A 85 37.22 32.60 -12.45
N TYR A 86 37.60 33.65 -11.72
CA TYR A 86 37.17 35.00 -11.99
C TYR A 86 38.30 35.98 -11.67
N THR A 87 38.19 37.25 -12.12
CA THR A 87 39.03 38.34 -11.73
C THR A 87 38.26 39.34 -10.86
N GLU A 88 38.85 39.78 -9.77
CA GLU A 88 38.25 40.80 -8.95
C GLU A 88 38.53 42.20 -9.52
N GLY A 89 37.46 42.96 -9.75
CA GLY A 89 37.49 44.34 -10.14
C GLY A 89 37.41 45.29 -8.95
N ARG A 90 37.39 46.61 -9.22
CA ARG A 90 37.13 47.62 -8.19
C ARG A 90 35.71 47.42 -7.59
N ASN A 91 35.58 47.62 -6.29
CA ASN A 91 34.34 47.45 -5.53
C ASN A 91 33.84 45.99 -5.44
N ASN A 92 34.76 44.99 -5.39
CA ASN A 92 34.44 43.58 -5.28
C ASN A 92 33.57 43.04 -6.44
N THR A 93 33.60 43.70 -7.61
CA THR A 93 32.93 43.16 -8.80
C THR A 93 33.71 41.95 -9.33
N LYS A 94 33.01 40.85 -9.60
CA LYS A 94 33.62 39.66 -10.17
C LYS A 94 33.40 39.66 -11.68
N THR A 95 34.48 39.40 -12.41
CA THR A 95 34.40 39.11 -13.85
C THR A 95 34.77 37.68 -14.08
N TRP A 96 33.76 36.88 -14.34
CA TRP A 96 33.90 35.45 -14.57
C TRP A 96 34.68 35.15 -15.86
N LYS A 97 35.48 34.09 -15.85
CA LYS A 97 36.21 33.58 -17.04
C LYS A 97 35.34 32.65 -17.88
N HIS A 98 34.19 32.23 -17.36
CA HIS A 98 33.18 31.46 -18.07
C HIS A 98 31.91 32.30 -18.23
N THR A 99 31.19 31.99 -19.29
CA THR A 99 29.89 32.57 -19.62
C THR A 99 28.84 31.47 -19.69
N VAL A 100 27.65 31.74 -19.17
CA VAL A 100 26.49 30.86 -19.32
C VAL A 100 25.63 31.40 -20.46
N TYR A 101 25.29 30.54 -21.40
CA TYR A 101 24.29 30.80 -22.42
C TYR A 101 23.16 29.78 -22.26
N TYR A 102 21.93 30.22 -22.46
CA TYR A 102 20.79 29.31 -22.46
C TYR A 102 19.77 29.67 -23.53
N ASP A 103 18.97 28.69 -23.95
CA ASP A 103 17.89 28.84 -24.89
C ASP A 103 16.77 27.86 -24.57
N LEU A 104 15.51 28.32 -24.71
CA LEU A 104 14.33 27.47 -24.59
C LEU A 104 14.01 26.86 -25.97
N LEU A 105 14.19 25.57 -26.12
CA LEU A 105 13.93 24.84 -27.34
C LEU A 105 12.42 24.67 -27.58
N GLU A 106 12.00 24.49 -28.83
CA GLU A 106 10.61 24.22 -29.20
C GLU A 106 10.01 22.99 -28.49
N SER A 107 10.87 22.08 -28.05
CA SER A 107 10.49 20.89 -27.29
C SER A 107 10.21 21.14 -25.80
N GLY A 108 10.32 22.37 -25.32
CA GLY A 108 10.16 22.73 -23.90
C GLY A 108 11.39 22.51 -23.03
N TRP A 109 12.50 22.00 -23.60
CA TRP A 109 13.77 21.84 -22.90
C TRP A 109 14.56 23.13 -22.93
N TYR A 110 15.26 23.44 -21.84
CA TYR A 110 16.26 24.50 -21.79
C TYR A 110 17.62 23.93 -22.15
N ARG A 111 18.24 24.41 -23.23
CA ARG A 111 19.65 24.12 -23.52
C ARG A 111 20.54 25.09 -22.77
N ILE A 112 21.45 24.57 -21.95
CA ILE A 112 22.38 25.37 -21.14
C ILE A 112 23.79 25.02 -21.58
N ILE A 113 24.60 26.06 -21.86
CA ILE A 113 25.98 25.94 -22.29
C ILE A 113 26.84 26.83 -21.39
N VAL A 114 27.84 26.25 -20.74
CA VAL A 114 28.87 26.99 -19.99
C VAL A 114 30.18 26.86 -20.73
N PHE A 115 30.75 27.97 -21.15
CA PHE A 115 31.95 27.98 -21.98
C PHE A 115 32.90 29.13 -21.58
N THR A 116 34.16 29.04 -22.03
CA THR A 116 35.20 30.05 -21.84
C THR A 116 35.83 30.48 -23.17
N SER A 117 36.12 31.74 -23.30
CA SER A 117 36.92 32.28 -24.41
C SER A 117 38.42 32.36 -24.09
N GLU A 118 38.81 32.17 -22.81
CA GLU A 118 40.17 32.39 -22.28
C GLU A 118 40.90 31.08 -21.97
N ALA A 119 40.38 29.93 -22.43
CA ALA A 119 40.93 28.60 -22.18
C ALA A 119 41.15 28.30 -20.68
N GLU A 120 40.25 28.76 -19.84
CA GLU A 120 40.25 28.50 -18.42
C GLU A 120 39.47 27.20 -18.10
N ARG A 121 39.91 26.48 -17.08
CA ARG A 121 39.31 25.20 -16.68
C ARG A 121 38.29 25.38 -15.59
N ILE A 122 37.34 24.47 -15.52
CA ILE A 122 36.48 24.28 -14.35
C ILE A 122 37.35 23.67 -13.23
N ILE A 123 37.40 24.34 -12.08
CA ILE A 123 38.27 23.99 -10.96
C ILE A 123 37.67 22.82 -10.17
N GLY A 124 38.53 21.92 -9.69
CA GLY A 124 38.14 20.76 -8.89
C GLY A 124 37.42 19.72 -9.74
N ASN A 125 36.97 18.63 -9.10
CA ASN A 125 36.43 17.44 -9.76
C ASN A 125 35.08 16.98 -9.21
N SER A 126 34.48 17.70 -8.25
CA SER A 126 33.15 17.37 -7.72
C SER A 126 32.48 18.57 -7.06
N GLY A 127 31.16 18.53 -6.93
CA GLY A 127 30.33 19.51 -6.25
C GLY A 127 29.51 20.41 -7.19
N GLU A 128 28.82 21.37 -6.57
CA GLU A 128 27.95 22.32 -7.28
C GLU A 128 28.73 23.19 -8.25
N LEU A 129 28.16 23.43 -9.42
CA LEU A 129 28.71 24.25 -10.49
C LEU A 129 27.95 25.56 -10.67
N LEU A 130 26.64 25.46 -10.70
CA LEU A 130 25.78 26.51 -11.21
C LEU A 130 24.51 26.57 -10.41
N ASN A 131 24.14 27.75 -9.91
CA ASN A 131 22.80 28.02 -9.39
C ASN A 131 21.93 28.54 -10.52
N ILE A 132 20.70 28.05 -10.61
CA ILE A 132 19.70 28.44 -11.59
C ILE A 132 18.50 29.00 -10.84
N TYR A 133 18.24 30.31 -11.01
CA TYR A 133 17.07 30.95 -10.42
C TYR A 133 15.82 30.62 -11.22
N TYR A 134 14.72 30.37 -10.52
CA TYR A 134 13.48 29.89 -11.11
C TYR A 134 12.24 30.51 -10.50
N LEU A 135 11.15 30.40 -11.22
CA LEU A 135 9.79 30.78 -10.81
C LEU A 135 8.89 29.56 -10.86
N THR A 136 7.88 29.51 -10.00
CA THR A 136 6.84 28.47 -10.02
C THR A 136 5.45 29.07 -10.13
N ASP A 137 4.54 28.38 -10.82
CA ASP A 137 3.14 28.76 -10.90
C ASP A 137 2.47 28.62 -9.52
N GLU A 138 1.51 29.54 -9.23
CA GLU A 138 0.72 29.52 -7.99
C GLU A 138 -0.20 28.28 -7.88
N ASN A 139 -0.53 27.66 -9.00
CA ASN A 139 -1.41 26.51 -9.07
C ASN A 139 -0.70 25.16 -8.99
N MET A 140 0.64 25.13 -8.88
CA MET A 140 1.35 23.88 -8.70
C MET A 140 0.89 23.20 -7.42
N GLN A 141 0.50 21.94 -7.54
CA GLN A 141 0.03 21.16 -6.40
C GLN A 141 1.21 20.66 -5.54
N PRO A 142 1.02 20.42 -4.24
CA PRO A 142 2.02 19.76 -3.42
C PRO A 142 2.38 18.38 -3.98
N GLY A 143 3.67 18.06 -4.06
CA GLY A 143 4.13 16.77 -4.61
C GLY A 143 5.60 16.73 -4.94
N LEU A 144 6.03 15.57 -5.46
CA LEU A 144 7.36 15.35 -6.04
C LEU A 144 7.27 15.52 -7.56
N TYR A 145 8.12 16.36 -8.11
CA TYR A 145 8.17 16.68 -9.53
C TYR A 145 9.54 16.33 -10.10
N PRO A 146 9.62 15.44 -11.11
CA PRO A 146 10.89 15.07 -11.71
C PRO A 146 11.50 16.21 -12.51
N ILE A 147 12.82 16.27 -12.51
CA ILE A 147 13.63 17.18 -13.32
C ILE A 147 14.62 16.34 -14.10
N TYR A 148 14.68 16.55 -15.39
CA TYR A 148 15.51 15.73 -16.28
C TYR A 148 16.67 16.51 -16.86
N ILE A 149 17.83 15.86 -16.94
CA ILE A 149 18.98 16.30 -17.73
C ILE A 149 19.18 15.29 -18.85
N LYS A 150 19.46 15.76 -20.07
CA LYS A 150 19.86 14.94 -21.20
C LYS A 150 20.84 15.64 -22.11
N GLY A 151 21.45 14.86 -23.02
CA GLY A 151 22.35 15.39 -24.03
C GLY A 151 23.57 16.09 -23.44
N ALA A 152 23.99 15.69 -22.24
CA ALA A 152 25.11 16.28 -21.56
C ALA A 152 26.42 15.96 -22.27
N VAL A 153 27.25 16.99 -22.46
CA VAL A 153 28.58 16.92 -23.09
C VAL A 153 29.56 17.74 -22.28
N LEU A 154 30.65 17.14 -21.87
CA LEU A 154 31.78 17.81 -21.20
C LEU A 154 32.92 17.95 -22.18
N THR A 155 33.35 19.17 -22.50
CA THR A 155 34.44 19.42 -23.38
C THR A 155 35.78 19.43 -22.62
N ILE A 156 36.68 18.57 -23.03
CA ILE A 156 38.03 18.40 -22.48
C ILE A 156 39.11 18.95 -23.41
N THR A 157 40.34 18.99 -22.91
CA THR A 157 41.49 19.35 -23.74
C THR A 157 41.73 18.30 -24.83
N GLY A 158 41.62 18.68 -26.09
CA GLY A 158 41.77 17.78 -27.25
C GLY A 158 40.45 17.57 -28.01
N ASP A 159 40.42 16.68 -28.96
CA ASP A 159 39.26 16.50 -29.86
C ASP A 159 38.19 15.51 -29.35
N SER A 160 38.15 15.21 -28.06
CA SER A 160 37.18 14.25 -27.51
C SER A 160 36.32 14.85 -26.44
N ASP A 161 35.02 14.75 -26.65
CA ASP A 161 34.01 15.09 -25.63
C ASP A 161 33.73 13.88 -24.74
N ILE A 162 33.44 14.13 -23.47
CA ILE A 162 32.95 13.15 -22.51
C ILE A 162 31.43 13.27 -22.41
N LYS A 163 30.73 12.15 -22.45
CA LYS A 163 29.32 12.06 -22.13
C LYS A 163 29.16 11.58 -20.69
N PRO A 164 28.83 12.48 -19.75
CA PRO A 164 28.64 12.09 -18.37
C PRO A 164 27.35 11.27 -18.21
N MET A 165 27.24 10.55 -17.11
CA MET A 165 25.99 9.90 -16.74
C MET A 165 24.93 10.98 -16.47
N GLU A 166 23.78 10.83 -17.10
CA GLU A 166 22.60 11.68 -16.97
C GLU A 166 21.66 11.08 -15.90
N SER A 167 21.20 11.89 -14.96
CA SER A 167 20.33 11.41 -13.90
C SER A 167 19.06 12.25 -13.80
N THR A 168 17.94 11.57 -13.54
CA THR A 168 16.69 12.20 -13.13
C THR A 168 16.86 12.73 -11.71
N SER A 169 16.44 13.97 -11.49
CA SER A 169 16.36 14.60 -10.17
C SER A 169 14.90 14.92 -9.85
N TYR A 170 14.66 15.62 -8.75
CA TYR A 170 13.32 16.08 -8.42
C TYR A 170 13.33 17.40 -7.64
N CYS A 171 12.21 18.12 -7.68
CA CYS A 171 11.88 19.13 -6.68
C CYS A 171 10.63 18.71 -5.91
N ARG A 172 10.54 19.17 -4.65
CA ARG A 172 9.35 18.98 -3.82
C ARG A 172 8.61 20.30 -3.69
N ILE A 173 7.33 20.34 -4.05
CA ILE A 173 6.44 21.47 -3.83
C ILE A 173 5.66 21.20 -2.53
N GLY A 174 5.87 22.03 -1.50
CA GLY A 174 5.17 21.92 -0.22
C GLY A 174 5.33 20.58 0.48
N GLU A 175 4.29 20.14 1.22
CA GLU A 175 4.24 18.77 1.76
C GLU A 175 3.81 17.80 0.66
N SER A 176 4.54 16.71 0.51
CA SER A 176 4.22 15.71 -0.50
C SER A 176 2.89 15.02 -0.19
N PRO A 177 1.94 14.93 -1.16
CA PRO A 177 0.71 14.17 -1.00
C PRO A 177 0.97 12.67 -0.79
N LEU A 178 2.16 12.16 -1.11
CA LEU A 178 2.54 10.77 -0.90
C LEU A 178 2.33 10.30 0.55
N LYS A 179 2.30 11.22 1.54
CA LYS A 179 2.10 10.88 2.96
C LYS A 179 0.67 10.55 3.33
N SER A 180 -0.31 10.87 2.51
CA SER A 180 -1.73 10.76 2.85
C SER A 180 -2.55 9.92 1.88
N GLU A 181 -1.98 9.49 0.78
CA GLU A 181 -2.72 8.77 -0.25
C GLU A 181 -2.54 7.26 -0.14
N ASN A 182 -3.63 6.51 -0.29
CA ASN A 182 -3.60 5.06 -0.35
C ASN A 182 -3.06 4.53 -1.69
N LYS A 183 -3.14 5.35 -2.75
CA LYS A 183 -2.58 5.06 -4.07
C LYS A 183 -1.59 6.15 -4.43
N VAL A 184 -0.39 5.75 -4.79
CA VAL A 184 0.72 6.65 -5.10
C VAL A 184 1.14 6.45 -6.55
N ASP A 185 0.98 7.49 -7.37
CA ASP A 185 1.41 7.48 -8.77
C ASP A 185 2.77 8.16 -8.91
N LEU A 186 3.77 7.37 -9.30
CA LEU A 186 5.14 7.81 -9.58
C LEU A 186 5.51 7.58 -11.06
N ASN A 187 4.52 7.45 -11.95
CA ASN A 187 4.74 7.21 -13.38
C ASN A 187 5.39 8.38 -14.13
N ASP A 188 5.45 9.57 -13.51
CA ASP A 188 6.24 10.69 -14.01
C ASP A 188 7.76 10.42 -13.96
N PHE A 189 8.20 9.48 -13.12
CA PHE A 189 9.60 9.05 -13.05
C PHE A 189 9.87 7.96 -14.08
N THR A 190 10.72 8.27 -15.06
CA THR A 190 11.01 7.40 -16.21
C THR A 190 12.46 6.93 -16.23
N GLY A 191 12.71 5.77 -16.84
CA GLY A 191 14.06 5.24 -17.01
C GLY A 191 14.69 4.74 -15.71
N HIS A 192 15.99 4.98 -15.52
CA HIS A 192 16.70 4.64 -14.29
C HIS A 192 16.49 5.70 -13.21
N ILE A 193 15.90 5.31 -12.08
CA ILE A 193 15.71 6.20 -10.92
C ILE A 193 16.88 6.01 -9.96
N PRO A 194 17.73 7.03 -9.74
CA PRO A 194 18.92 6.91 -8.89
C PRO A 194 18.59 6.59 -7.42
N SER A 195 19.53 5.96 -6.70
CA SER A 195 19.34 5.54 -5.31
C SER A 195 18.89 6.67 -4.39
N TRP A 196 19.48 7.84 -4.50
CA TRP A 196 19.16 8.99 -3.68
C TRP A 196 17.74 9.56 -3.92
N VAL A 197 17.17 9.39 -5.13
CA VAL A 197 15.77 9.71 -5.43
C VAL A 197 14.86 8.69 -4.76
N VAL A 198 15.17 7.40 -4.88
CA VAL A 198 14.43 6.32 -4.21
C VAL A 198 14.48 6.47 -2.68
N GLU A 199 15.63 6.83 -2.11
CA GLU A 199 15.78 7.09 -0.67
C GLU A 199 14.88 8.25 -0.21
N SER A 200 14.75 9.30 -1.01
CA SER A 200 13.83 10.39 -0.70
C SER A 200 12.36 9.98 -0.84
N MET A 201 12.02 9.19 -1.85
CA MET A 201 10.68 8.58 -1.95
C MET A 201 10.39 7.73 -0.72
N ASN A 202 11.33 6.91 -0.27
CA ASN A 202 11.23 6.11 0.94
C ASN A 202 10.96 6.97 2.18
N ALA A 203 11.65 8.10 2.33
CA ALA A 203 11.42 9.01 3.46
C ALA A 203 9.99 9.59 3.45
N ASP A 204 9.45 9.90 2.28
CA ASP A 204 8.06 10.35 2.13
C ASP A 204 7.05 9.24 2.40
N LEU A 205 7.34 8.02 1.96
CA LEU A 205 6.47 6.85 2.10
C LEU A 205 6.56 6.17 3.47
N ALA A 206 7.55 6.53 4.31
CA ALA A 206 7.81 5.88 5.61
C ALA A 206 6.62 5.91 6.59
N SER A 207 5.71 6.88 6.47
CA SER A 207 4.49 6.98 7.27
C SER A 207 3.21 6.76 6.46
N ASN A 208 3.34 6.41 5.19
CA ASN A 208 2.24 6.22 4.28
C ASN A 208 1.77 4.77 4.30
N MET A 209 0.46 4.57 4.41
CA MET A 209 -0.18 3.25 4.32
C MET A 209 -0.66 2.98 2.89
N ALA A 210 0.13 3.39 1.88
CA ALA A 210 -0.18 3.15 0.48
C ALA A 210 -0.47 1.67 0.21
N THR A 211 -1.57 1.41 -0.46
CA THR A 211 -1.96 0.05 -0.86
C THR A 211 -1.48 -0.27 -2.27
N GLU A 212 -1.30 0.75 -3.10
CA GLU A 212 -0.81 0.63 -4.48
C GLU A 212 0.22 1.73 -4.78
N VAL A 213 1.34 1.37 -5.39
CA VAL A 213 2.38 2.29 -5.88
C VAL A 213 2.66 1.99 -7.36
N TYR A 214 2.53 3.00 -8.22
CA TYR A 214 2.67 2.86 -9.67
C TYR A 214 4.01 3.43 -10.12
N LEU A 215 4.82 2.61 -10.80
CA LEU A 215 6.16 2.90 -11.34
C LEU A 215 6.34 2.27 -12.72
N GLU A 216 5.27 2.24 -13.52
CA GLU A 216 5.22 1.52 -14.80
C GLU A 216 6.16 2.10 -15.87
N ASN A 217 6.66 3.33 -15.67
CA ASN A 217 7.61 4.00 -16.55
C ASN A 217 9.08 3.88 -16.09
N ALA A 218 9.32 3.32 -14.91
CA ALA A 218 10.67 3.08 -14.40
C ALA A 218 11.26 1.81 -15.01
N ASP A 219 12.48 1.88 -15.57
CA ASP A 219 13.21 0.72 -16.06
C ASP A 219 14.02 0.05 -14.93
N ALA A 220 14.60 0.84 -14.03
CA ALA A 220 15.41 0.38 -12.90
C ALA A 220 15.35 1.34 -11.73
N LEU A 221 15.57 0.81 -10.51
CA LEU A 221 15.66 1.56 -9.26
C LEU A 221 17.09 1.46 -8.71
N GLY A 222 17.69 2.56 -8.31
CA GLY A 222 19.02 2.58 -7.69
C GLY A 222 19.04 2.03 -6.25
N ALA A 223 17.87 1.86 -5.62
CA ALA A 223 17.68 1.25 -4.31
C ALA A 223 16.30 0.61 -4.22
N THR A 224 16.05 -0.20 -3.18
CA THR A 224 14.73 -0.80 -2.95
C THR A 224 13.73 0.27 -2.50
N LEU A 225 12.56 0.31 -3.15
CA LEU A 225 11.47 1.19 -2.74
C LEU A 225 10.72 0.56 -1.55
N GLU A 226 10.51 1.33 -0.49
CA GLU A 226 9.90 0.91 0.76
C GLU A 226 8.64 1.72 1.08
N THR A 227 7.65 1.06 1.68
CA THR A 227 6.44 1.69 2.22
C THR A 227 6.22 1.24 3.66
N ALA A 228 5.46 2.01 4.45
CA ALA A 228 5.07 1.61 5.80
C ALA A 228 4.09 0.43 5.76
N ASN A 229 3.27 0.33 4.72
CA ASN A 229 2.32 -0.76 4.52
C ASN A 229 3.00 -1.99 3.90
N LYS A 230 2.97 -3.11 4.59
CA LYS A 230 3.55 -4.37 4.09
C LYS A 230 2.74 -5.03 2.97
N ASN A 231 1.46 -4.67 2.84
CA ASN A 231 0.54 -5.22 1.84
C ASN A 231 0.45 -4.36 0.57
N THR A 232 1.44 -3.47 0.34
CA THR A 232 1.48 -2.63 -0.86
C THR A 232 1.69 -3.47 -2.11
N LEU A 233 0.89 -3.20 -3.14
CA LEU A 233 1.12 -3.67 -4.52
C LEU A 233 2.00 -2.66 -5.26
N PHE A 234 3.10 -3.12 -5.84
CA PHE A 234 4.00 -2.30 -6.66
C PHE A 234 3.75 -2.60 -8.14
N HIS A 235 3.15 -1.65 -8.85
CA HIS A 235 2.90 -1.75 -10.29
C HIS A 235 4.10 -1.27 -11.07
N VAL A 236 4.70 -2.15 -11.85
CA VAL A 236 5.94 -1.90 -12.61
C VAL A 236 5.81 -2.40 -14.05
N LYS A 237 6.69 -1.93 -14.91
CA LYS A 237 6.80 -2.42 -16.28
C LYS A 237 7.27 -3.87 -16.30
N ALA A 238 6.59 -4.71 -17.07
CA ALA A 238 6.92 -6.13 -17.18
C ALA A 238 8.35 -6.35 -17.68
N GLY A 239 9.08 -7.24 -17.00
CA GLY A 239 10.45 -7.60 -17.32
C GLY A 239 11.48 -6.50 -17.08
N SER A 240 11.11 -5.41 -16.38
CA SER A 240 12.06 -4.36 -16.02
C SER A 240 13.02 -4.81 -14.92
N GLU A 241 14.16 -4.14 -14.80
CA GLU A 241 15.06 -4.34 -13.67
C GLU A 241 14.41 -3.88 -12.35
N ALA A 242 13.55 -2.85 -12.41
CA ALA A 242 12.76 -2.38 -11.27
C ALA A 242 11.90 -3.51 -10.66
N ALA A 243 11.30 -4.38 -11.49
CA ALA A 243 10.55 -5.55 -11.00
C ALA A 243 11.42 -6.50 -10.19
N GLN A 244 12.66 -6.74 -10.63
CA GLN A 244 13.61 -7.64 -9.96
C GLN A 244 14.14 -7.04 -8.65
N GLN A 245 14.29 -5.71 -8.59
CA GLN A 245 14.78 -4.99 -7.41
C GLN A 245 13.74 -4.90 -6.27
N LEU A 246 12.48 -5.25 -6.55
CA LEU A 246 11.39 -5.36 -5.57
C LEU A 246 11.13 -6.80 -5.13
N ASP A 247 12.12 -7.70 -5.27
CA ASP A 247 12.01 -9.10 -4.82
C ASP A 247 11.58 -9.18 -3.34
N GLY A 248 10.70 -10.16 -3.05
CA GLY A 248 10.10 -10.30 -1.71
C GLY A 248 8.93 -9.37 -1.41
N LYS A 249 8.49 -8.54 -2.38
CA LYS A 249 7.30 -7.69 -2.32
C LYS A 249 6.23 -8.17 -3.31
N SER A 250 4.99 -7.70 -3.14
CA SER A 250 3.91 -7.97 -4.08
C SER A 250 4.07 -7.09 -5.32
N VAL A 251 4.72 -7.64 -6.34
CA VAL A 251 5.02 -6.93 -7.60
C VAL A 251 3.99 -7.31 -8.65
N VAL A 252 3.35 -6.30 -9.22
CA VAL A 252 2.42 -6.39 -10.34
C VAL A 252 3.13 -5.90 -11.59
N GLU A 253 3.47 -6.83 -12.47
CA GLU A 253 4.07 -6.52 -13.76
C GLU A 253 2.98 -6.24 -14.81
N THR A 254 3.08 -5.11 -15.51
CA THR A 254 2.18 -4.76 -16.62
C THR A 254 2.93 -4.57 -17.94
N ASP A 255 2.33 -5.05 -19.03
CA ASP A 255 2.79 -4.83 -20.40
C ASP A 255 1.94 -3.78 -21.14
N GLY A 256 1.05 -3.09 -20.42
CA GLY A 256 0.09 -2.13 -20.97
C GLY A 256 -1.21 -2.76 -21.49
N ILE A 257 -1.32 -4.08 -21.50
CA ILE A 257 -2.51 -4.84 -21.93
C ILE A 257 -3.01 -5.72 -20.78
N SER A 258 -2.11 -6.40 -20.09
CA SER A 258 -2.37 -7.31 -19.00
C SER A 258 -1.47 -7.03 -17.81
N SER A 259 -1.97 -7.36 -16.62
CA SER A 259 -1.21 -7.26 -15.39
C SER A 259 -1.13 -8.63 -14.71
N SER A 260 0.04 -8.96 -14.19
CA SER A 260 0.28 -10.23 -13.51
C SER A 260 1.14 -10.06 -12.26
N CYS A 261 0.87 -10.89 -11.25
CA CYS A 261 1.63 -10.95 -10.00
C CYS A 261 2.11 -12.39 -9.78
N GLU A 262 3.41 -12.60 -9.79
CA GLU A 262 4.01 -13.93 -9.57
C GLU A 262 3.80 -14.37 -8.10
N ASN A 263 4.08 -13.50 -7.15
CA ASN A 263 3.94 -13.74 -5.72
C ASN A 263 3.19 -12.59 -5.05
N LEU A 264 2.02 -12.87 -4.50
CA LEU A 264 1.27 -11.97 -3.65
C LEU A 264 1.63 -12.24 -2.19
N TYR A 265 2.26 -11.30 -1.51
CA TYR A 265 2.56 -11.37 -0.09
C TYR A 265 1.54 -10.56 0.71
N LEU A 266 0.83 -11.23 1.61
CA LEU A 266 -0.15 -10.63 2.51
C LEU A 266 0.27 -10.86 3.95
N PHE A 267 0.37 -9.77 4.70
CA PHE A 267 0.77 -9.76 6.11
C PHE A 267 -0.44 -9.49 6.99
N ASP A 268 -0.60 -10.33 8.02
CA ASP A 268 -1.61 -10.12 9.05
C ASP A 268 -1.31 -8.88 9.90
N GLY A 269 -2.32 -8.28 10.50
CA GLY A 269 -2.19 -7.10 11.34
C GLY A 269 -3.03 -5.92 10.89
N GLU A 270 -2.51 -4.71 11.03
CA GLU A 270 -3.22 -3.45 10.69
C GLU A 270 -2.83 -2.91 9.30
N TYR A 271 -2.21 -3.73 8.45
CA TYR A 271 -1.79 -3.35 7.11
C TYR A 271 -2.97 -3.46 6.13
N PRO A 272 -3.48 -2.35 5.58
CA PRO A 272 -4.56 -2.39 4.60
C PRO A 272 -4.11 -3.03 3.29
N PHE A 273 -5.06 -3.60 2.55
CA PHE A 273 -4.85 -4.10 1.21
C PHE A 273 -5.91 -3.53 0.27
N SER A 274 -5.51 -3.10 -0.89
CA SER A 274 -6.43 -2.71 -1.96
C SER A 274 -5.86 -3.16 -3.30
N ASN A 275 -6.73 -3.58 -4.18
CA ASN A 275 -6.45 -3.88 -5.57
C ASN A 275 -7.57 -3.30 -6.42
N SER A 276 -7.25 -2.32 -7.25
CA SER A 276 -8.24 -1.59 -8.06
C SER A 276 -8.86 -2.42 -9.17
N SER A 277 -8.10 -3.39 -9.70
CA SER A 277 -8.52 -4.20 -10.85
C SER A 277 -8.10 -5.65 -10.68
N ALA A 278 -8.83 -6.57 -11.28
CA ALA A 278 -8.44 -7.99 -11.25
C ALA A 278 -7.10 -8.19 -11.98
N ILE A 279 -6.20 -8.95 -11.36
CA ILE A 279 -4.84 -9.22 -11.80
C ILE A 279 -4.66 -10.74 -11.92
N THR A 280 -3.96 -11.23 -12.94
CA THR A 280 -3.55 -12.64 -12.98
C THR A 280 -2.55 -12.90 -11.86
N GLY A 281 -2.80 -13.93 -11.03
CA GLY A 281 -1.92 -14.32 -9.93
C GLY A 281 -1.36 -15.72 -10.14
N LYS A 282 -0.21 -16.04 -9.53
CA LYS A 282 0.31 -17.41 -9.53
C LYS A 282 0.40 -17.99 -8.13
N LYS A 283 0.95 -17.26 -7.18
CA LYS A 283 1.06 -17.68 -5.79
C LYS A 283 0.62 -16.59 -4.84
N ALA A 284 0.00 -16.99 -3.74
CA ALA A 284 -0.32 -16.12 -2.61
C ALA A 284 0.32 -16.66 -1.33
N HIS A 285 0.87 -15.75 -0.54
CA HIS A 285 1.48 -16.00 0.75
C HIS A 285 0.75 -15.16 1.79
N PHE A 286 0.01 -15.82 2.69
CA PHE A 286 -0.67 -15.12 3.78
C PHE A 286 -0.10 -15.58 5.12
N ASP A 287 0.60 -14.71 5.83
CA ASP A 287 1.40 -15.02 7.02
C ASP A 287 0.59 -15.22 8.30
N ARG A 288 -0.75 -15.23 8.18
CA ARG A 288 -1.61 -15.34 9.35
C ARG A 288 -1.59 -16.73 9.96
N THR A 289 -1.22 -16.79 11.26
CA THR A 289 -1.32 -17.98 12.08
C THR A 289 -2.71 -18.10 12.72
N PHE A 290 -3.34 -19.26 12.60
CA PHE A 290 -4.59 -19.60 13.25
C PHE A 290 -4.34 -20.45 14.50
N ILE A 291 -4.89 -19.99 15.63
CA ILE A 291 -4.70 -20.66 16.93
C ILE A 291 -5.54 -21.94 16.96
N LYS A 292 -4.93 -23.00 17.46
CA LYS A 292 -5.58 -24.32 17.64
C LYS A 292 -6.95 -24.20 18.30
N GLU A 293 -7.94 -24.89 17.73
CA GLU A 293 -9.31 -25.05 18.22
C GLU A 293 -10.15 -23.76 18.30
N TYR A 294 -9.61 -22.60 17.92
CA TYR A 294 -10.38 -21.36 17.87
C TYR A 294 -10.88 -21.05 16.46
N TRP A 295 -12.15 -20.71 16.37
CA TRP A 295 -12.70 -20.12 15.16
C TRP A 295 -12.19 -18.70 14.96
N SER A 296 -11.95 -18.32 13.73
CA SER A 296 -11.55 -16.96 13.34
C SER A 296 -12.19 -16.61 12.01
N THR A 297 -12.51 -15.33 11.80
CA THR A 297 -13.01 -14.86 10.50
C THR A 297 -11.88 -14.62 9.53
N VAL A 298 -12.13 -14.83 8.24
CA VAL A 298 -11.18 -14.54 7.14
C VAL A 298 -11.92 -14.04 5.91
N CYS A 299 -11.28 -13.14 5.14
CA CYS A 299 -11.69 -12.71 3.81
C CYS A 299 -10.43 -12.56 2.96
N LEU A 300 -10.33 -13.29 1.85
CA LEU A 300 -9.14 -13.32 1.00
C LEU A 300 -9.44 -12.72 -0.38
N PRO A 301 -8.48 -12.03 -1.04
CA PRO A 301 -8.69 -11.44 -2.35
C PRO A 301 -8.47 -12.42 -3.51
N PHE A 302 -8.48 -13.72 -3.24
CA PHE A 302 -8.30 -14.78 -4.23
C PHE A 302 -9.14 -16.00 -3.88
N ASP A 303 -9.42 -16.81 -4.89
CA ASP A 303 -10.13 -18.08 -4.73
C ASP A 303 -9.23 -19.16 -4.12
N VAL A 304 -9.83 -20.07 -3.33
CA VAL A 304 -9.20 -21.33 -2.90
C VAL A 304 -10.02 -22.45 -3.51
N SER A 305 -9.40 -23.24 -4.39
CA SER A 305 -10.08 -24.26 -5.18
C SER A 305 -10.62 -25.42 -4.33
N GLU A 306 -11.53 -26.22 -4.90
CA GLU A 306 -12.05 -27.43 -4.24
C GLU A 306 -10.93 -28.39 -3.84
N GLU A 307 -9.93 -28.57 -4.70
CA GLU A 307 -8.79 -29.44 -4.42
C GLU A 307 -7.96 -28.93 -3.23
N GLN A 308 -7.70 -27.62 -3.17
CA GLN A 308 -6.99 -27.00 -2.08
C GLN A 308 -7.78 -27.05 -0.77
N VAL A 309 -9.09 -26.80 -0.81
CA VAL A 309 -9.96 -26.94 0.38
C VAL A 309 -9.99 -28.39 0.87
N LEU A 310 -10.04 -29.37 -0.03
CA LEU A 310 -9.97 -30.80 0.33
C LEU A 310 -8.64 -31.13 1.00
N GLN A 311 -7.54 -30.60 0.50
CA GLN A 311 -6.21 -30.75 1.12
C GLN A 311 -6.20 -30.14 2.52
N LEU A 312 -6.65 -28.88 2.68
CA LEU A 312 -6.73 -28.18 3.96
C LEU A 312 -7.60 -28.95 4.97
N LYS A 313 -8.73 -29.53 4.53
CA LYS A 313 -9.57 -30.40 5.37
C LYS A 313 -8.78 -31.63 5.86
N SER A 314 -7.96 -32.24 5.00
CA SER A 314 -7.12 -33.37 5.38
C SER A 314 -6.03 -33.00 6.41
N GLU A 315 -5.62 -31.74 6.44
CA GLU A 315 -4.67 -31.15 7.39
C GLU A 315 -5.37 -30.65 8.69
N GLY A 316 -6.68 -30.85 8.80
CA GLY A 316 -7.48 -30.50 9.97
C GLY A 316 -7.97 -29.07 10.00
N VAL A 317 -8.06 -28.42 8.86
CA VAL A 317 -8.68 -27.09 8.70
C VAL A 317 -10.15 -27.25 8.37
N ARG A 318 -11.01 -26.57 9.10
CA ARG A 318 -12.44 -26.44 8.80
C ARG A 318 -12.73 -25.03 8.29
N ILE A 319 -13.45 -24.93 7.19
CA ILE A 319 -13.82 -23.66 6.56
C ILE A 319 -15.33 -23.68 6.38
N GLU A 320 -16.01 -22.65 6.92
CA GLU A 320 -17.45 -22.57 6.91
C GLU A 320 -17.95 -21.19 6.50
N GLN A 321 -19.15 -21.15 5.94
CA GLN A 321 -19.86 -19.94 5.54
C GLN A 321 -21.25 -19.90 6.18
N PRO A 322 -21.80 -18.72 6.53
CA PRO A 322 -23.14 -18.65 7.08
C PRO A 322 -24.19 -18.97 6.04
N THR A 323 -25.19 -19.78 6.42
CA THR A 323 -26.23 -20.29 5.52
C THR A 323 -27.63 -19.93 5.94
N PHE A 324 -27.85 -19.67 7.24
CA PHE A 324 -29.17 -19.36 7.77
C PHE A 324 -29.09 -18.58 9.06
N TYR A 325 -29.96 -17.56 9.23
CA TYR A 325 -30.10 -16.77 10.44
C TYR A 325 -31.51 -16.89 11.00
N SER A 326 -31.63 -17.13 12.29
CA SER A 326 -32.93 -17.15 12.99
C SER A 326 -32.77 -16.79 14.46
N GLY A 327 -33.60 -15.86 14.91
CA GLY A 327 -33.57 -15.37 16.27
C GLY A 327 -32.25 -14.66 16.62
N ASN A 328 -31.41 -15.32 17.42
CA ASN A 328 -30.06 -14.86 17.74
C ASN A 328 -28.98 -15.88 17.37
N SER A 329 -29.28 -16.77 16.41
CA SER A 329 -28.37 -17.84 16.00
C SER A 329 -28.11 -17.78 14.51
N LEU A 330 -26.83 -17.86 14.15
CA LEU A 330 -26.31 -17.91 12.78
C LEU A 330 -25.75 -19.31 12.53
N MET A 331 -26.32 -20.00 11.56
CA MET A 331 -25.89 -21.35 11.14
C MET A 331 -24.80 -21.24 10.11
N PHE A 332 -23.70 -21.94 10.33
CA PHE A 332 -22.60 -22.09 9.39
C PHE A 332 -22.55 -23.52 8.84
N SER A 333 -22.16 -23.66 7.59
CA SER A 333 -21.95 -24.93 6.92
C SER A 333 -20.59 -24.96 6.23
N GLU A 334 -19.96 -26.13 6.22
CA GLU A 334 -18.70 -26.35 5.51
C GLU A 334 -18.85 -26.04 4.02
N VAL A 335 -17.78 -25.50 3.46
CA VAL A 335 -17.69 -25.21 2.03
C VAL A 335 -16.67 -26.12 1.36
N ASP A 336 -16.84 -26.34 0.06
CA ASP A 336 -15.92 -27.13 -0.76
C ASP A 336 -14.90 -26.26 -1.52
N ALA A 337 -15.13 -24.95 -1.62
CA ALA A 337 -14.23 -23.96 -2.19
C ALA A 337 -14.41 -22.62 -1.49
N MET A 338 -13.42 -21.71 -1.59
CA MET A 338 -13.57 -20.31 -1.16
C MET A 338 -13.56 -19.42 -2.41
N VAL A 339 -14.47 -18.48 -2.43
CA VAL A 339 -14.56 -17.45 -3.49
C VAL A 339 -13.88 -16.18 -3.00
N ALA A 340 -13.11 -15.54 -3.85
CA ALA A 340 -12.44 -14.27 -3.58
C ALA A 340 -13.43 -13.22 -3.04
N ASN A 341 -12.94 -12.37 -2.14
CA ASN A 341 -13.69 -11.29 -1.50
C ASN A 341 -14.92 -11.73 -0.69
N THR A 342 -15.07 -13.02 -0.42
CA THR A 342 -16.17 -13.57 0.36
C THR A 342 -15.70 -13.91 1.76
N PRO A 343 -16.42 -13.53 2.83
CA PRO A 343 -16.03 -13.83 4.20
C PRO A 343 -16.38 -15.26 4.61
N TYR A 344 -15.50 -15.88 5.39
CA TYR A 344 -15.61 -17.22 5.98
C TYR A 344 -15.20 -17.21 7.44
N ILE A 345 -15.52 -18.31 8.16
CA ILE A 345 -14.88 -18.66 9.41
C ILE A 345 -13.99 -19.88 9.22
N VAL A 346 -12.86 -19.90 9.91
CA VAL A 346 -11.83 -20.95 9.81
C VAL A 346 -11.44 -21.41 11.20
N LYS A 347 -11.29 -22.73 11.37
CA LYS A 347 -10.79 -23.38 12.59
C LYS A 347 -9.75 -24.42 12.22
N CYS A 348 -8.66 -24.46 12.98
CA CYS A 348 -7.58 -25.42 12.80
C CYS A 348 -7.48 -26.37 14.00
N ASN A 349 -7.15 -27.65 13.78
CA ASN A 349 -6.91 -28.63 14.83
C ASN A 349 -5.52 -28.52 15.47
N SER A 350 -4.62 -27.73 14.87
CA SER A 350 -3.30 -27.37 15.38
C SER A 350 -3.03 -25.90 15.08
N GLU A 351 -2.05 -25.29 15.73
CA GLU A 351 -1.58 -23.95 15.35
C GLU A 351 -0.87 -24.04 14.00
N GLN A 352 -1.34 -23.30 13.00
CA GLN A 352 -0.84 -23.35 11.62
C GLN A 352 -1.22 -22.13 10.80
N THR A 353 -0.57 -21.97 9.64
CA THR A 353 -0.82 -20.94 8.64
C THR A 353 -1.43 -21.60 7.38
N PRO A 354 -2.73 -21.92 7.36
CA PRO A 354 -3.33 -22.74 6.32
C PRO A 354 -3.30 -22.09 4.93
N PHE A 355 -3.16 -20.77 4.87
CA PHE A 355 -3.07 -20.00 3.64
C PHE A 355 -1.65 -19.45 3.41
N GLY A 356 -0.64 -20.03 4.07
CA GLY A 356 0.75 -19.57 4.06
C GLY A 356 1.43 -19.62 2.70
N GLU A 357 1.05 -20.58 1.84
CA GLU A 357 1.42 -20.63 0.43
C GLU A 357 0.34 -21.38 -0.35
N LEU A 358 -0.27 -20.72 -1.33
CA LEU A 358 -1.29 -21.29 -2.20
C LEU A 358 -1.02 -20.90 -3.65
N GLU A 359 -1.25 -21.84 -4.57
CA GLU A 359 -1.36 -21.52 -5.99
C GLU A 359 -2.70 -20.82 -6.26
N ILE A 360 -2.67 -19.71 -6.96
CA ILE A 360 -3.85 -18.92 -7.32
C ILE A 360 -3.87 -18.65 -8.82
N THR A 361 -5.03 -18.30 -9.37
CA THR A 361 -5.16 -17.93 -10.78
C THR A 361 -5.37 -16.45 -10.98
N SER A 362 -5.91 -15.77 -9.97
CA SER A 362 -6.20 -14.35 -10.01
C SER A 362 -6.22 -13.74 -8.62
N ILE A 363 -5.99 -12.42 -8.57
CA ILE A 363 -6.21 -11.54 -7.42
C ILE A 363 -7.40 -10.67 -7.80
N ALA A 364 -8.50 -10.76 -7.07
CA ALA A 364 -9.71 -10.02 -7.37
C ALA A 364 -9.57 -8.53 -7.02
N SER A 365 -10.30 -7.67 -7.73
CA SER A 365 -10.47 -6.28 -7.29
C SER A 365 -11.19 -6.25 -5.94
N THR A 366 -10.67 -5.44 -5.02
CA THR A 366 -11.26 -5.28 -3.67
C THR A 366 -12.31 -4.18 -3.58
N GLU A 367 -12.62 -3.51 -4.69
CA GLU A 367 -13.66 -2.47 -4.73
C GLU A 367 -15.06 -3.03 -4.41
N ASN A 368 -15.29 -4.32 -4.67
CA ASN A 368 -16.55 -5.00 -4.42
C ASN A 368 -16.30 -6.25 -3.57
N VAL A 369 -16.51 -6.15 -2.26
CA VAL A 369 -16.51 -7.29 -1.35
C VAL A 369 -17.85 -8.03 -1.48
N ASN A 370 -17.82 -9.36 -1.56
CA ASN A 370 -19.00 -10.22 -1.69
C ASN A 370 -19.60 -10.48 -0.30
N ASP A 371 -20.40 -9.56 0.20
CA ASP A 371 -21.10 -9.74 1.49
C ASP A 371 -22.08 -10.93 1.42
N VAL A 372 -22.08 -11.77 2.44
CA VAL A 372 -23.10 -12.84 2.56
C VAL A 372 -24.33 -12.26 3.24
N VAL A 373 -25.40 -12.10 2.47
CA VAL A 373 -26.66 -11.49 2.93
C VAL A 373 -27.68 -12.56 3.26
N LEU A 374 -28.15 -12.58 4.50
CA LEU A 374 -29.16 -13.51 5.02
C LEU A 374 -30.23 -12.72 5.76
N ASP A 375 -31.37 -12.43 5.11
CA ASP A 375 -32.46 -11.61 5.65
C ASP A 375 -31.96 -10.25 6.15
N GLN A 376 -32.00 -9.98 7.44
CA GLN A 376 -31.59 -8.71 8.04
C GLN A 376 -30.08 -8.63 8.36
N ILE A 377 -29.36 -9.73 8.19
CA ILE A 377 -27.95 -9.85 8.56
C ILE A 377 -27.05 -9.82 7.33
N GLN A 378 -25.94 -9.12 7.44
CA GLN A 378 -24.88 -9.12 6.43
C GLN A 378 -23.58 -9.55 7.10
N PHE A 379 -22.96 -10.61 6.62
CA PHE A 379 -21.62 -11.02 7.02
C PHE A 379 -20.64 -10.43 6.02
N LYS A 380 -19.83 -9.47 6.48
CA LYS A 380 -19.03 -8.55 5.67
C LYS A 380 -17.55 -8.78 5.87
N GLY A 381 -16.82 -8.92 4.77
CA GLY A 381 -15.36 -8.92 4.78
C GLY A 381 -14.79 -7.49 4.78
N CYS A 382 -13.53 -7.34 5.19
CA CYS A 382 -12.82 -6.06 5.09
C CYS A 382 -11.34 -6.26 4.74
N TYR A 383 -10.81 -5.32 3.95
CA TYR A 383 -9.40 -5.22 3.58
C TYR A 383 -8.71 -3.99 4.18
N GLU A 384 -9.48 -3.15 4.84
CA GLU A 384 -9.01 -2.05 5.65
C GLU A 384 -9.53 -2.22 7.08
N THR A 385 -8.95 -1.50 8.04
CA THR A 385 -9.47 -1.51 9.40
C THR A 385 -10.87 -0.92 9.42
N ALA A 386 -11.89 -1.77 9.61
CA ALA A 386 -13.26 -1.33 9.74
C ALA A 386 -13.52 -0.74 11.12
N ILE A 387 -14.04 0.49 11.17
CA ILE A 387 -14.46 1.17 12.39
C ILE A 387 -15.96 1.03 12.53
N LEU A 388 -16.40 0.29 13.53
CA LEU A 388 -17.79 -0.09 13.73
C LEU A 388 -18.43 0.75 14.83
N ASN A 389 -19.58 1.35 14.53
CA ASN A 389 -20.37 2.16 15.47
C ASN A 389 -21.82 1.72 15.39
N SER A 390 -22.29 0.95 16.38
CA SER A 390 -23.69 0.57 16.48
C SER A 390 -24.56 1.75 16.92
N ASP A 391 -25.76 1.83 16.37
CA ASP A 391 -26.80 2.80 16.71
C ASP A 391 -28.14 2.11 17.01
N GLU A 392 -29.26 2.85 16.97
CA GLU A 392 -30.60 2.36 17.28
C GLU A 392 -31.16 1.44 16.19
N THR A 393 -30.68 1.56 14.95
CA THR A 393 -31.22 0.86 13.78
C THR A 393 -30.26 -0.18 13.21
N THR A 394 -28.96 -0.01 13.49
CA THR A 394 -27.89 -0.85 12.94
C THR A 394 -26.96 -1.31 14.07
N ALA A 395 -26.84 -2.60 14.24
CA ALA A 395 -25.92 -3.21 15.17
C ALA A 395 -24.78 -3.93 14.45
N TYR A 396 -23.57 -3.69 14.91
CA TYR A 396 -22.36 -4.36 14.42
C TYR A 396 -21.88 -5.37 15.45
N TYR A 397 -21.38 -6.51 14.96
CA TYR A 397 -20.88 -7.59 15.80
C TYR A 397 -19.51 -8.03 15.31
N VAL A 398 -18.60 -8.25 16.24
CA VAL A 398 -17.28 -8.81 16.00
C VAL A 398 -17.20 -10.23 16.56
N PHE A 399 -16.44 -11.08 15.90
CA PHE A 399 -16.27 -12.47 16.33
C PHE A 399 -15.34 -12.53 17.56
N ASN A 400 -15.81 -13.15 18.63
CA ASN A 400 -15.02 -13.46 19.81
C ASN A 400 -14.55 -14.91 19.75
N SER A 401 -13.28 -15.13 19.41
CA SER A 401 -12.70 -16.47 19.25
C SER A 401 -12.75 -17.29 20.54
N ALA A 402 -12.69 -16.64 21.73
CA ALA A 402 -12.73 -17.35 23.02
C ALA A 402 -14.10 -17.93 23.36
N THR A 403 -15.19 -17.27 22.94
CA THR A 403 -16.56 -17.74 23.17
C THR A 403 -17.17 -18.45 21.96
N GLY A 404 -16.60 -18.28 20.78
CA GLY A 404 -17.15 -18.78 19.52
C GLY A 404 -18.44 -18.06 19.09
N GLU A 405 -18.67 -16.82 19.54
CA GLU A 405 -19.87 -16.05 19.25
C GLU A 405 -19.54 -14.68 18.67
N PHE A 406 -20.48 -14.09 17.94
CA PHE A 406 -20.40 -12.70 17.53
C PHE A 406 -20.96 -11.81 18.65
N VAL A 407 -20.15 -10.87 19.14
CA VAL A 407 -20.49 -9.96 20.24
C VAL A 407 -20.78 -8.58 19.70
N LYS A 408 -21.91 -7.97 20.13
CA LYS A 408 -22.29 -6.62 19.73
C LYS A 408 -21.24 -5.61 20.19
N VAL A 409 -20.79 -4.77 19.26
CA VAL A 409 -19.93 -3.63 19.57
C VAL A 409 -20.73 -2.35 19.75
N GLY A 410 -20.30 -1.50 20.66
CA GLY A 410 -20.89 -0.19 20.87
C GLY A 410 -20.33 0.86 19.91
N ARG A 411 -19.35 1.63 20.38
CA ARG A 411 -18.66 2.66 19.59
C ARG A 411 -17.20 2.31 19.43
N ASN A 412 -16.62 2.70 18.27
CA ASN A 412 -15.20 2.52 17.95
C ASN A 412 -14.73 1.06 18.00
N GLY A 413 -15.61 0.09 17.69
CA GLY A 413 -15.19 -1.29 17.45
C GLY A 413 -14.24 -1.33 16.24
N LYS A 414 -13.16 -2.11 16.34
CA LYS A 414 -12.18 -2.25 15.25
C LYS A 414 -12.13 -3.68 14.77
N VAL A 415 -12.14 -3.86 13.44
CA VAL A 415 -11.89 -5.14 12.78
C VAL A 415 -10.70 -4.94 11.83
N PRO A 416 -9.58 -5.63 12.07
CA PRO A 416 -8.41 -5.53 11.20
C PRO A 416 -8.69 -6.03 9.77
N PRO A 417 -7.83 -5.70 8.80
CA PRO A 417 -7.88 -6.26 7.45
C PRO A 417 -7.92 -7.79 7.42
N PHE A 418 -8.45 -8.35 6.33
CA PHE A 418 -8.60 -9.79 6.09
C PHE A 418 -9.47 -10.51 7.13
N ARG A 419 -10.36 -9.79 7.79
CA ARG A 419 -11.34 -10.30 8.74
C ARG A 419 -12.76 -10.09 8.24
N ALA A 420 -13.72 -10.52 9.06
CA ALA A 420 -15.11 -10.24 8.80
C ALA A 420 -15.88 -9.89 10.09
N TYR A 421 -16.97 -9.18 9.91
CA TYR A 421 -17.89 -8.76 10.95
C TYR A 421 -19.32 -8.89 10.48
N ILE A 422 -20.28 -8.74 11.38
CA ILE A 422 -21.70 -8.77 11.05
C ILE A 422 -22.29 -7.38 11.18
N GLU A 423 -23.11 -6.99 10.21
CA GLU A 423 -24.05 -5.88 10.25
C GLU A 423 -25.46 -6.45 10.36
N LEU A 424 -26.22 -6.06 11.37
CA LEU A 424 -27.61 -6.42 11.56
C LEU A 424 -28.48 -5.17 11.61
N ARG A 425 -29.42 -5.06 10.70
CA ARG A 425 -30.43 -3.98 10.67
C ARG A 425 -31.65 -4.41 11.45
N SER A 426 -31.80 -3.91 12.67
CA SER A 426 -32.91 -4.26 13.55
C SER A 426 -33.01 -3.30 14.72
N ASP A 427 -34.22 -2.85 15.04
CA ASP A 427 -34.54 -2.01 16.21
C ASP A 427 -34.39 -2.78 17.52
N SER A 428 -34.30 -4.10 17.51
CA SER A 428 -34.19 -4.98 18.66
C SER A 428 -33.01 -5.95 18.57
N ALA A 429 -31.86 -5.45 18.15
CA ALA A 429 -30.65 -6.23 17.94
C ALA A 429 -30.16 -6.92 19.22
N PRO A 430 -29.91 -8.25 19.23
CA PRO A 430 -29.46 -8.99 20.42
C PRO A 430 -28.08 -8.55 20.90
N VAL A 431 -27.74 -8.88 22.15
CA VAL A 431 -26.40 -8.59 22.71
C VAL A 431 -25.30 -9.40 22.05
N GLY A 432 -25.63 -10.59 21.53
CA GLY A 432 -24.73 -11.48 20.83
C GLY A 432 -25.45 -12.39 19.86
N ILE A 433 -24.75 -12.87 18.86
CA ILE A 433 -25.22 -13.83 17.86
C ILE A 433 -24.46 -15.13 18.06
N ARG A 434 -25.18 -16.21 18.37
CA ARG A 434 -24.61 -17.54 18.57
C ARG A 434 -24.27 -18.16 17.23
N VAL A 435 -23.10 -18.77 17.15
CA VAL A 435 -22.70 -19.59 15.99
C VAL A 435 -23.16 -21.02 16.19
N ARG A 436 -23.72 -21.61 15.14
CA ARG A 436 -24.11 -23.00 15.07
C ARG A 436 -23.45 -23.64 13.85
N HIS A 437 -22.98 -24.86 14.00
CA HIS A 437 -22.31 -25.60 12.94
C HIS A 437 -23.20 -26.74 12.47
N ASN A 438 -23.41 -26.86 11.15
CA ASN A 438 -24.35 -27.84 10.59
C ASN A 438 -23.91 -29.29 10.81
N ASN A 439 -22.61 -29.54 11.00
CA ASN A 439 -22.03 -30.87 11.19
C ASN A 439 -21.79 -31.24 12.66
N GLU A 440 -22.07 -30.36 13.60
CA GLU A 440 -22.01 -30.72 15.02
C GLU A 440 -23.28 -31.52 15.34
N GLU A 441 -23.09 -32.80 15.69
CA GLU A 441 -24.16 -33.56 16.35
C GLU A 441 -24.62 -32.74 17.54
N THR A 442 -25.84 -32.24 17.48
CA THR A 442 -26.45 -31.52 18.61
C THR A 442 -26.56 -32.53 19.74
N GLY A 443 -25.52 -32.65 20.53
CA GLY A 443 -25.55 -33.31 21.81
C GLY A 443 -26.62 -32.61 22.66
N ILE A 444 -27.49 -33.38 23.24
CA ILE A 444 -28.70 -32.94 23.98
C ILE A 444 -28.35 -32.08 25.22
N ASP A 445 -27.07 -31.94 25.57
CA ASP A 445 -26.62 -31.27 26.79
C ASP A 445 -26.87 -29.75 26.85
N SER A 446 -27.21 -29.11 25.76
CA SER A 446 -27.40 -27.65 25.72
C SER A 446 -28.85 -27.17 25.75
N VAL A 447 -29.82 -28.05 25.77
CA VAL A 447 -31.27 -27.67 25.68
C VAL A 447 -31.93 -27.40 27.03
N TRP A 448 -31.23 -27.64 28.11
CA TRP A 448 -31.77 -27.39 29.43
C TRP A 448 -31.47 -25.98 29.94
N ASN A 449 -32.10 -24.95 29.33
CA ASN A 449 -32.14 -23.64 29.94
C ASN A 449 -33.28 -23.57 30.99
N ASN A 450 -32.92 -23.22 32.19
CA ASN A 450 -33.57 -23.35 33.47
C ASN A 450 -34.90 -22.61 33.68
N ASP A 451 -35.58 -22.08 32.68
CA ASP A 451 -36.69 -21.15 32.94
C ASP A 451 -38.12 -21.70 32.79
N LYS A 452 -38.26 -22.94 32.30
CA LYS A 452 -39.55 -23.65 32.37
C LYS A 452 -39.38 -25.10 32.82
N LYS A 453 -39.70 -25.35 34.07
CA LYS A 453 -39.66 -26.70 34.66
C LYS A 453 -40.64 -27.70 34.04
N CYS A 454 -41.64 -27.25 33.32
CA CYS A 454 -42.66 -28.08 32.71
C CYS A 454 -42.97 -27.68 31.27
N SER A 455 -43.06 -28.63 30.38
CA SER A 455 -43.39 -28.39 28.95
C SER A 455 -44.20 -29.54 28.35
N ASP A 456 -45.06 -29.23 27.38
CA ASP A 456 -45.77 -30.23 26.62
C ASP A 456 -44.80 -30.99 25.68
N THR A 457 -44.97 -32.31 25.63
CA THR A 457 -44.15 -33.22 24.85
C THR A 457 -44.93 -33.80 23.69
N TYR A 458 -44.45 -33.70 22.50
CA TYR A 458 -45.04 -34.20 21.28
C TYR A 458 -44.20 -35.31 20.64
N ASN A 459 -44.81 -36.27 19.94
CA ASN A 459 -44.07 -37.19 19.12
C ASN A 459 -43.68 -36.55 17.77
N VAL A 460 -42.92 -37.25 16.93
CA VAL A 460 -42.45 -36.74 15.59
C VAL A 460 -43.60 -36.46 14.61
N CYS A 461 -44.80 -36.97 14.87
CA CYS A 461 -46.01 -36.73 14.07
C CYS A 461 -46.82 -35.54 14.57
N GLY A 462 -46.33 -34.81 15.61
CA GLY A 462 -47.00 -33.65 16.19
C GLY A 462 -48.12 -33.99 17.17
N HIS A 463 -48.30 -35.27 17.58
CA HIS A 463 -49.32 -35.65 18.59
C HIS A 463 -48.76 -35.40 20.00
N LEU A 464 -49.59 -34.79 20.84
CA LEU A 464 -49.29 -34.58 22.26
C LEU A 464 -49.16 -35.93 22.98
N VAL A 465 -47.96 -36.24 23.48
CA VAL A 465 -47.67 -37.49 24.23
C VAL A 465 -47.79 -37.26 25.70
N LYS A 466 -47.39 -36.10 26.19
CA LYS A 466 -47.46 -35.75 27.62
C LYS A 466 -47.61 -34.24 27.78
N LYS A 467 -48.55 -33.83 28.63
CA LYS A 467 -48.77 -32.45 29.03
C LYS A 467 -47.91 -32.12 30.26
N GLU A 468 -47.29 -30.95 30.26
CA GLU A 468 -46.51 -30.43 31.38
C GLU A 468 -45.44 -31.42 31.87
N PHE A 469 -44.62 -31.96 30.96
CA PHE A 469 -43.50 -32.84 31.30
C PHE A 469 -42.45 -32.10 32.14
N ASP A 470 -42.20 -32.60 33.34
CA ASP A 470 -41.19 -32.10 34.26
C ASP A 470 -39.99 -33.07 34.33
N SER A 471 -38.88 -32.66 33.73
CA SER A 471 -37.68 -33.51 33.66
C SER A 471 -36.96 -33.69 35.02
N SER A 472 -37.33 -32.91 36.04
CA SER A 472 -36.75 -33.02 37.39
C SER A 472 -37.43 -34.10 38.24
N LYS A 473 -38.57 -34.68 37.78
CA LYS A 473 -39.30 -35.71 38.50
C LYS A 473 -39.00 -37.10 37.96
N THR A 474 -38.49 -37.96 38.83
CA THR A 474 -38.06 -39.33 38.54
C THR A 474 -39.20 -40.28 38.11
N ASP A 475 -40.46 -39.95 38.32
CA ASP A 475 -41.63 -40.79 38.02
C ASP A 475 -42.22 -40.61 36.60
N THR A 476 -41.59 -39.79 35.78
CA THR A 476 -42.14 -39.45 34.45
C THR A 476 -41.26 -39.94 33.32
N LYS A 477 -41.11 -41.27 33.21
CA LYS A 477 -40.34 -41.85 32.08
C LYS A 477 -41.12 -41.77 30.79
N LEU A 478 -40.52 -41.15 29.74
CA LEU A 478 -40.90 -41.34 28.36
C LEU A 478 -40.31 -42.64 27.84
N GLU A 479 -41.03 -43.34 27.00
CA GLU A 479 -40.47 -44.50 26.29
C GLU A 479 -39.36 -44.07 25.34
N LYS A 480 -38.49 -45.06 24.97
CA LYS A 480 -37.44 -44.75 24.00
C LYS A 480 -38.03 -44.28 22.68
N GLY A 481 -37.56 -43.15 22.20
CA GLY A 481 -38.13 -42.56 20.98
C GLY A 481 -37.66 -41.13 20.73
N ILE A 482 -38.17 -40.55 19.68
CA ILE A 482 -37.93 -39.16 19.31
C ILE A 482 -39.14 -38.31 19.65
N TYR A 483 -38.92 -37.25 20.36
CA TYR A 483 -39.97 -36.35 20.87
C TYR A 483 -39.62 -34.87 20.53
N ILE A 484 -40.66 -34.04 20.55
CA ILE A 484 -40.51 -32.56 20.47
C ILE A 484 -40.94 -32.00 21.82
N ILE A 485 -39.99 -31.39 22.49
CA ILE A 485 -40.15 -30.76 23.81
C ILE A 485 -39.65 -29.33 23.72
N ASN A 486 -40.42 -28.33 24.07
CA ASN A 486 -40.08 -26.91 23.92
C ASN A 486 -39.62 -26.54 22.50
N ASN A 487 -40.34 -27.03 21.46
CA ASN A 487 -39.98 -26.87 20.05
C ASN A 487 -38.61 -27.48 19.65
N SER A 488 -38.05 -28.34 20.48
CA SER A 488 -36.74 -28.97 20.22
C SER A 488 -36.91 -30.50 20.10
N LYS A 489 -36.18 -31.12 19.17
CA LYS A 489 -36.15 -32.57 18.98
C LYS A 489 -35.33 -33.21 20.09
N VAL A 490 -35.92 -34.13 20.86
CA VAL A 490 -35.29 -34.87 21.94
C VAL A 490 -35.33 -36.37 21.64
N ILE A 491 -34.21 -37.06 21.80
CA ILE A 491 -34.10 -38.50 21.63
C ILE A 491 -33.96 -39.13 23.01
N ILE A 492 -34.95 -39.95 23.42
CA ILE A 492 -34.87 -40.75 24.62
C ILE A 492 -34.30 -42.12 24.23
N LYS A 493 -33.16 -42.48 24.78
CA LYS A 493 -32.43 -43.72 24.48
C LYS A 493 -32.84 -44.86 25.40
#